data_91b9d06eabc8f3b43e425fcf08d01a7e
#
_entry.id   91b9d06eabc8f3b43e425fcf08d01a7e
#
_cell.length_a   1.000
_cell.length_b   1.000
_cell.length_c   1.000
_cell.angle_alpha   90.00
_cell.angle_beta   90.00
_cell.angle_gamma   90.00
#
_symmetry.space_group_name_H-M   'P 1'
#
loop_
_entity.id
_entity.type
_entity.pdbx_description
1 polymer ?
#
loop_
_entity_poly.entity_id
_entity_poly.type
_entity_poly.pdbx_seq_one_letter_code
_entity_poly.pdbx_strand_id
1 'polypeptide(L)'
;MLNAVLDVLLPRACVGCGAAGEPLCGECLGPLVAPAPRMPVPCPAGLPGCWSGARYEGPVRRAVIAYKERAQTGLAAPLAALLALTVASALAEAHRVEGPFLVVPVPSARRAVRARGHDPMDRLAERAVRALRRLGHPAVLCRALTPARRVADQAGLGAAERAANLAGSLRVTAAPRSPHRTVPGPLGSPVVVVDDLVTTGATLAEAARALRGSGAEVVCAATVAATRRRF
;
A
#
# COMPACT_ATOMS: atom_id res chain seq x y z
N MET A 1 -13.57 -18.43 13.70
CA MET A 1 -14.54 -17.77 14.58
C MET A 1 -14.01 -17.55 16.00
N LEU A 2 -13.22 -18.45 16.58
CA LEU A 2 -12.69 -18.32 17.95
C LEU A 2 -11.79 -17.07 18.15
N ASN A 3 -10.95 -16.72 17.17
CA ASN A 3 -10.07 -15.55 17.25
C ASN A 3 -10.83 -14.21 17.26
N ALA A 4 -11.98 -14.11 16.59
CA ALA A 4 -12.80 -12.88 16.61
C ALA A 4 -13.48 -12.64 17.96
N VAL A 5 -13.79 -13.70 18.70
CA VAL A 5 -14.39 -13.61 20.05
C VAL A 5 -13.30 -13.25 21.07
N LEU A 6 -12.10 -13.79 20.94
CA LEU A 6 -10.94 -13.46 21.79
C LEU A 6 -10.49 -12.01 21.61
N ASP A 7 -10.53 -11.46 20.38
CA ASP A 7 -10.24 -10.04 20.11
C ASP A 7 -11.21 -9.05 20.76
N VAL A 8 -12.39 -9.51 21.14
CA VAL A 8 -13.40 -8.70 21.87
C VAL A 8 -13.20 -8.75 23.38
N LEU A 9 -12.66 -9.84 23.91
CA LEU A 9 -12.54 -10.08 25.35
C LEU A 9 -11.16 -9.70 25.93
N LEU A 10 -10.12 -9.62 25.12
CA LEU A 10 -8.80 -9.18 25.58
C LEU A 10 -8.60 -7.69 25.26
N PRO A 11 -8.15 -6.89 26.24
CA PRO A 11 -7.85 -5.49 25.97
C PRO A 11 -6.79 -5.44 24.85
N ARG A 12 -7.10 -4.69 23.78
CA ARG A 12 -6.17 -4.49 22.69
C ARG A 12 -4.93 -3.78 23.23
N ALA A 13 -3.79 -4.46 23.15
CA ALA A 13 -2.52 -3.87 23.56
C ALA A 13 -1.80 -3.28 22.35
N CYS A 14 -1.18 -2.13 22.55
CA CYS A 14 -0.37 -1.46 21.54
C CYS A 14 0.82 -2.33 21.15
N VAL A 15 0.98 -2.64 19.87
CA VAL A 15 2.13 -3.43 19.36
C VAL A 15 3.47 -2.71 19.52
N GLY A 16 3.43 -1.43 19.87
CA GLY A 16 4.60 -0.61 20.17
C GLY A 16 5.06 -0.71 21.62
N CYS A 17 4.24 -0.29 22.56
CA CYS A 17 4.59 -0.16 23.98
C CYS A 17 3.87 -1.16 24.89
N GLY A 18 2.90 -1.92 24.39
CA GLY A 18 2.11 -2.85 25.20
C GLY A 18 0.97 -2.21 26.00
N ALA A 19 0.78 -0.88 25.96
CA ALA A 19 -0.31 -0.21 26.65
C ALA A 19 -1.68 -0.69 26.16
N ALA A 20 -2.62 -0.86 27.08
CA ALA A 20 -3.98 -1.27 26.75
C ALA A 20 -4.75 -0.17 26.02
N GLY A 21 -5.70 -0.54 25.16
CA GLY A 21 -6.60 0.37 24.47
C GLY A 21 -6.46 0.30 22.94
N GLU A 22 -5.47 0.94 22.37
CA GLU A 22 -5.29 1.01 20.92
C GLU A 22 -4.28 -0.03 20.41
N PRO A 23 -4.52 -0.65 19.23
CA PRO A 23 -3.59 -1.62 18.65
C PRO A 23 -2.24 -0.99 18.23
N LEU A 24 -2.22 0.31 18.00
CA LEU A 24 -1.04 1.15 17.81
C LEU A 24 -1.38 2.56 18.31
N CYS A 25 -0.86 2.94 19.48
CA CYS A 25 -1.19 4.22 20.11
C CYS A 25 -0.49 5.40 19.43
N GLY A 26 -1.06 6.60 19.63
CA GLY A 26 -0.54 7.83 19.07
C GLY A 26 0.89 8.15 19.50
N GLU A 27 1.27 7.83 20.74
CA GLU A 27 2.64 8.04 21.25
C GLU A 27 3.68 7.15 20.55
N CYS A 28 3.30 5.92 20.16
CA CYS A 28 4.17 5.04 19.42
C CYS A 28 4.25 5.37 17.93
N LEU A 29 3.16 5.86 17.34
CA LEU A 29 3.09 6.16 15.92
C LEU A 29 3.49 7.61 15.62
N GLY A 30 3.00 8.58 16.38
CA GLY A 30 3.13 10.01 16.10
C GLY A 30 4.58 10.45 15.80
N PRO A 31 5.57 10.14 16.63
CA PRO A 31 6.97 10.52 16.39
C PRO A 31 7.59 9.90 15.12
N LEU A 32 6.95 8.85 14.56
CA LEU A 32 7.44 8.13 13.38
C LEU A 32 6.74 8.56 12.09
N VAL A 33 5.66 9.33 12.20
CA VAL A 33 4.91 9.84 11.04
C VAL A 33 5.72 10.97 10.40
N ALA A 34 6.29 10.65 9.25
CA ALA A 34 7.12 11.58 8.48
C ALA A 34 6.99 11.25 6.97
N PRO A 35 5.83 11.59 6.35
CA PRO A 35 5.66 11.40 4.91
C PRO A 35 6.75 12.14 4.14
N ALA A 36 7.50 11.42 3.33
CA ALA A 36 8.61 11.99 2.58
C ALA A 36 8.89 11.16 1.32
N PRO A 37 9.54 11.76 0.30
CA PRO A 37 10.08 11.00 -0.82
C PRO A 37 11.05 9.91 -0.33
N ARG A 38 10.90 8.71 -0.84
CA ARG A 38 11.72 7.54 -0.49
C ARG A 38 12.03 6.72 -1.74
N MET A 39 12.99 7.20 -2.49
CA MET A 39 13.48 6.49 -3.67
C MET A 39 14.50 5.43 -3.25
N PRO A 40 14.31 4.16 -3.63
CA PRO A 40 15.30 3.11 -3.37
C PRO A 40 16.56 3.33 -4.22
N VAL A 41 17.69 2.89 -3.70
CA VAL A 41 18.96 2.92 -4.45
C VAL A 41 19.51 1.49 -4.51
N PRO A 42 19.80 0.93 -5.71
CA PRO A 42 19.51 1.52 -7.02
C PRO A 42 18.01 1.67 -7.26
N CYS A 43 17.61 2.70 -8.01
CA CYS A 43 16.23 2.95 -8.37
C CYS A 43 15.84 2.05 -9.57
N PRO A 44 14.77 1.25 -9.47
CA PRO A 44 14.29 0.48 -10.61
C PRO A 44 13.80 1.38 -11.74
N ALA A 45 14.09 0.98 -12.97
CA ALA A 45 13.59 1.68 -14.14
C ALA A 45 12.05 1.76 -14.13
N GLY A 46 11.50 2.93 -14.43
CA GLY A 46 10.07 3.17 -14.49
C GLY A 46 9.35 3.32 -13.14
N LEU A 47 10.07 3.27 -12.01
CA LEU A 47 9.49 3.60 -10.71
C LEU A 47 9.02 5.06 -10.71
N PRO A 48 7.74 5.34 -10.40
CA PRO A 48 7.26 6.71 -10.23
C PRO A 48 7.84 7.31 -8.95
N GLY A 49 7.71 8.63 -8.77
CA GLY A 49 8.02 9.29 -7.50
C GLY A 49 7.40 8.51 -6.35
N CYS A 50 8.22 8.01 -5.43
CA CYS A 50 7.79 7.11 -4.36
C CYS A 50 7.84 7.80 -3.01
N TRP A 51 6.73 7.76 -2.27
CA TRP A 51 6.58 8.35 -0.96
C TRP A 51 6.30 7.28 0.09
N SER A 52 6.78 7.50 1.31
CA SER A 52 6.48 6.62 2.44
C SER A 52 6.16 7.43 3.68
N GLY A 53 5.16 6.97 4.43
CA GLY A 53 4.66 7.66 5.62
C GLY A 53 5.59 7.55 6.83
N ALA A 54 6.39 6.48 6.88
CA ALA A 54 7.31 6.24 7.99
C ALA A 54 8.52 5.39 7.55
N ARG A 55 9.49 5.26 8.46
CA ARG A 55 10.55 4.26 8.35
C ARG A 55 10.03 2.89 8.80
N TYR A 56 10.44 1.83 8.10
CA TYR A 56 10.12 0.45 8.48
C TYR A 56 10.99 -0.02 9.64
N GLU A 57 10.74 0.53 10.81
CA GLU A 57 11.47 0.22 12.05
C GLU A 57 10.54 0.31 13.27
N GLY A 58 11.00 -0.18 14.42
CA GLY A 58 10.31 -0.05 15.69
C GLY A 58 8.82 -0.45 15.66
N PRO A 59 7.94 0.36 16.22
CA PRO A 59 6.48 0.11 16.27
C PRO A 59 5.85 -0.06 14.89
N VAL A 60 6.26 0.72 13.88
CA VAL A 60 5.72 0.63 12.51
C VAL A 60 6.02 -0.73 11.90
N ARG A 61 7.27 -1.24 12.05
CA ARG A 61 7.62 -2.58 11.57
C ARG A 61 6.78 -3.66 12.25
N ARG A 62 6.61 -3.57 13.58
CA ARG A 62 5.78 -4.52 14.33
C ARG A 62 4.33 -4.48 13.87
N ALA A 63 3.77 -3.29 13.64
CA ALA A 63 2.40 -3.10 13.18
C ALA A 63 2.17 -3.70 11.79
N VAL A 64 3.05 -3.43 10.82
CA VAL A 64 2.93 -3.98 9.46
C VAL A 64 3.03 -5.51 9.48
N ILE A 65 3.97 -6.09 10.23
CA ILE A 65 4.09 -7.55 10.37
C ILE A 65 2.84 -8.14 11.04
N ALA A 66 2.38 -7.56 12.15
CA ALA A 66 1.22 -8.05 12.88
C ALA A 66 -0.07 -7.98 12.04
N TYR A 67 -0.21 -6.92 11.26
CA TYR A 67 -1.33 -6.78 10.31
C TYR A 67 -1.28 -7.83 9.19
N LYS A 68 -0.11 -8.02 8.56
CA LYS A 68 0.06 -8.94 7.43
C LYS A 68 0.10 -10.40 7.83
N GLU A 69 0.86 -10.74 8.87
CA GLU A 69 1.20 -12.13 9.18
C GLU A 69 0.34 -12.70 10.32
N ARG A 70 -0.15 -11.86 11.23
CA ARG A 70 -0.87 -12.29 12.42
C ARG A 70 -2.36 -11.95 12.38
N ALA A 71 -2.86 -11.46 11.24
CA ALA A 71 -4.26 -11.07 11.00
C ALA A 71 -4.83 -10.08 12.06
N GLN A 72 -3.98 -9.24 12.65
CA GLN A 72 -4.43 -8.22 13.61
C GLN A 72 -5.13 -7.08 12.87
N THR A 73 -6.41 -7.29 12.57
CA THR A 73 -7.23 -6.39 11.73
C THR A 73 -7.44 -5.01 12.35
N GLY A 74 -7.32 -4.87 13.67
CA GLY A 74 -7.38 -3.59 14.37
C GLY A 74 -6.30 -2.59 13.92
N LEU A 75 -5.15 -3.08 13.44
CA LEU A 75 -4.08 -2.25 12.91
C LEU A 75 -4.39 -1.61 11.55
N ALA A 76 -5.44 -2.06 10.87
CA ALA A 76 -5.82 -1.50 9.57
C ALA A 76 -6.18 -0.01 9.64
N ALA A 77 -6.74 0.48 10.74
CA ALA A 77 -7.13 1.88 10.87
C ALA A 77 -5.91 2.81 10.97
N PRO A 78 -4.97 2.64 11.92
CA PRO A 78 -3.80 3.51 12.00
C PRO A 78 -2.88 3.40 10.78
N LEU A 79 -2.68 2.21 10.21
CA LEU A 79 -1.87 2.03 9.00
C LEU A 79 -2.52 2.69 7.77
N ALA A 80 -3.84 2.62 7.64
CA ALA A 80 -4.57 3.27 6.56
C ALA A 80 -4.58 4.80 6.70
N ALA A 81 -4.65 5.33 7.91
CA ALA A 81 -4.52 6.76 8.17
C ALA A 81 -3.12 7.26 7.75
N LEU A 82 -2.08 6.52 8.11
CA LEU A 82 -0.70 6.83 7.67
C LEU A 82 -0.55 6.78 6.15
N LEU A 83 -1.12 5.77 5.50
CA LEU A 83 -1.10 5.67 4.03
C LEU A 83 -1.86 6.84 3.39
N ALA A 84 -3.04 7.21 3.92
CA ALA A 84 -3.81 8.34 3.42
C ALA A 84 -3.05 9.67 3.53
N LEU A 85 -2.39 9.90 4.67
CA LEU A 85 -1.53 11.06 4.86
C LEU A 85 -0.37 11.06 3.87
N THR A 86 0.24 9.90 3.63
CA THR A 86 1.33 9.76 2.64
C THR A 86 0.85 10.12 1.23
N VAL A 87 -0.33 9.64 0.83
CA VAL A 87 -0.93 9.97 -0.47
C VAL A 87 -1.21 11.46 -0.56
N ALA A 88 -1.82 12.06 0.46
CA ALA A 88 -2.13 13.49 0.47
C ALA A 88 -0.85 14.34 0.37
N SER A 89 0.21 13.99 1.11
CA SER A 89 1.51 14.68 1.04
C SER A 89 2.16 14.55 -0.34
N ALA A 90 2.11 13.35 -0.94
CA ALA A 90 2.65 13.11 -2.27
C ALA A 90 1.93 13.93 -3.36
N LEU A 91 0.62 14.05 -3.26
CA LEU A 91 -0.18 14.82 -4.21
C LEU A 91 0.01 16.33 -4.04
N ALA A 92 0.14 16.81 -2.81
CA ALA A 92 0.44 18.22 -2.53
C ALA A 92 1.77 18.66 -3.14
N GLU A 93 2.79 17.81 -3.09
CA GLU A 93 4.10 18.09 -3.71
C GLU A 93 4.07 17.98 -5.24
N ALA A 94 3.27 17.06 -5.76
CA ALA A 94 3.18 16.85 -7.21
C ALA A 94 2.52 18.01 -7.97
N HIS A 95 1.72 18.87 -7.32
CA HIS A 95 0.97 20.00 -7.89
C HIS A 95 0.20 19.69 -9.19
N ARG A 96 -0.10 18.42 -9.47
CA ARG A 96 -0.59 17.93 -10.79
C ARG A 96 -1.96 17.29 -10.79
N VAL A 97 -2.59 17.14 -9.62
CA VAL A 97 -3.87 16.43 -9.53
C VAL A 97 -4.96 17.38 -9.11
N GLU A 98 -5.63 17.93 -10.10
CA GLU A 98 -6.91 18.62 -9.90
C GLU A 98 -8.05 17.64 -10.17
N GLY A 99 -8.97 17.48 -9.20
CA GLY A 99 -10.11 16.60 -9.35
C GLY A 99 -9.91 15.14 -8.92
N PRO A 100 -10.79 14.22 -9.35
CA PRO A 100 -10.77 12.83 -8.93
C PRO A 100 -9.54 12.06 -9.40
N PHE A 101 -8.98 11.23 -8.51
CA PHE A 101 -7.86 10.35 -8.82
C PHE A 101 -8.10 8.93 -8.32
N LEU A 102 -7.41 7.98 -8.94
CA LEU A 102 -7.53 6.57 -8.63
C LEU A 102 -6.44 6.13 -7.64
N VAL A 103 -6.83 5.45 -6.60
CA VAL A 103 -5.92 4.73 -5.69
C VAL A 103 -5.92 3.27 -6.09
N VAL A 104 -4.78 2.80 -6.59
CA VAL A 104 -4.63 1.44 -7.11
C VAL A 104 -3.71 0.63 -6.18
N PRO A 105 -4.26 -0.32 -5.40
CA PRO A 105 -3.45 -1.18 -4.56
C PRO A 105 -2.66 -2.19 -5.39
N VAL A 106 -1.40 -2.43 -4.99
CA VAL A 106 -0.65 -3.58 -5.46
C VAL A 106 -1.27 -4.86 -4.88
N PRO A 107 -1.67 -5.83 -5.70
CA PRO A 107 -2.31 -7.04 -5.19
C PRO A 107 -1.31 -7.91 -4.44
N SER A 108 -1.72 -8.45 -3.31
CA SER A 108 -0.93 -9.45 -2.58
C SER A 108 -0.82 -10.75 -3.37
N ALA A 109 0.24 -11.52 -3.12
CA ALA A 109 0.42 -12.82 -3.78
C ALA A 109 -0.79 -13.74 -3.53
N ARG A 110 -1.30 -14.39 -4.58
CA ARG A 110 -2.50 -15.24 -4.52
C ARG A 110 -2.43 -16.33 -3.42
N ARG A 111 -1.23 -16.90 -3.19
CA ARG A 111 -1.02 -17.88 -2.12
C ARG A 111 -1.29 -17.26 -0.74
N ALA A 112 -0.79 -16.07 -0.51
CA ALA A 112 -0.98 -15.35 0.75
C ALA A 112 -2.46 -14.95 0.97
N VAL A 113 -3.15 -14.51 -0.09
CA VAL A 113 -4.59 -14.21 -0.05
C VAL A 113 -5.41 -15.45 0.26
N ARG A 114 -5.11 -16.60 -0.39
CA ARG A 114 -5.80 -17.86 -0.11
C ARG A 114 -5.59 -18.33 1.32
N ALA A 115 -4.38 -18.22 1.85
CA ALA A 115 -4.07 -18.63 3.22
C ALA A 115 -4.80 -17.77 4.27
N ARG A 116 -5.03 -16.48 3.98
CA ARG A 116 -5.64 -15.51 4.90
C ARG A 116 -7.14 -15.29 4.67
N GLY A 117 -7.69 -15.76 3.54
CA GLY A 117 -9.09 -15.51 3.16
C GLY A 117 -9.40 -14.10 2.68
N HIS A 118 -8.41 -13.18 2.67
CA HIS A 118 -8.56 -11.81 2.21
C HIS A 118 -7.22 -11.19 1.79
N ASP A 119 -7.27 -10.13 0.99
CA ASP A 119 -6.11 -9.33 0.65
C ASP A 119 -5.95 -8.19 1.67
N PRO A 120 -4.88 -8.18 2.48
CA PRO A 120 -4.65 -7.13 3.46
C PRO A 120 -4.40 -5.77 2.82
N MET A 121 -3.73 -5.74 1.63
CA MET A 121 -3.46 -4.48 0.95
C MET A 121 -4.74 -3.84 0.39
N ASP A 122 -5.65 -4.64 -0.14
CA ASP A 122 -6.95 -4.17 -0.61
C ASP A 122 -7.77 -3.53 0.52
N ARG A 123 -7.84 -4.19 1.68
CA ARG A 123 -8.49 -3.63 2.88
C ARG A 123 -7.84 -2.33 3.36
N LEU A 124 -6.52 -2.27 3.30
CA LEU A 124 -5.76 -1.08 3.69
C LEU A 124 -6.10 0.09 2.77
N ALA A 125 -6.04 -0.14 1.44
CA ALA A 125 -6.35 0.86 0.43
C ALA A 125 -7.80 1.36 0.52
N GLU A 126 -8.77 0.46 0.76
CA GLU A 126 -10.16 0.85 0.96
C GLU A 126 -10.34 1.80 2.15
N ARG A 127 -9.69 1.51 3.28
CA ARG A 127 -9.72 2.39 4.46
C ARG A 127 -8.99 3.70 4.22
N ALA A 128 -7.85 3.67 3.51
CA ALA A 128 -7.11 4.88 3.14
C ALA A 128 -7.93 5.80 2.22
N VAL A 129 -8.64 5.23 1.24
CA VAL A 129 -9.56 6.01 0.38
C VAL A 129 -10.69 6.65 1.19
N ARG A 130 -11.26 5.94 2.17
CA ARG A 130 -12.26 6.55 3.07
C ARG A 130 -11.66 7.70 3.90
N ALA A 131 -10.43 7.55 4.38
CA ALA A 131 -9.73 8.62 5.12
C ALA A 131 -9.44 9.83 4.22
N LEU A 132 -8.94 9.61 2.99
CA LEU A 132 -8.71 10.66 2.00
C LEU A 132 -9.98 11.45 1.69
N ARG A 133 -11.11 10.76 1.51
CA ARG A 133 -12.40 11.42 1.27
C ARG A 133 -12.86 12.29 2.44
N ARG A 134 -12.62 11.85 3.68
CA ARG A 134 -12.92 12.67 4.88
C ARG A 134 -12.05 13.92 4.94
N LEU A 135 -10.86 13.89 4.36
CA LEU A 135 -9.94 15.03 4.23
C LEU A 135 -10.25 15.90 3.00
N GLY A 136 -11.34 15.63 2.26
CA GLY A 136 -11.74 16.40 1.09
C GLY A 136 -11.10 15.97 -0.22
N HIS A 137 -10.26 14.94 -0.22
CA HIS A 137 -9.65 14.43 -1.46
C HIS A 137 -10.63 13.53 -2.22
N PRO A 138 -10.89 13.77 -3.52
CA PRO A 138 -11.82 12.97 -4.33
C PRO A 138 -11.19 11.65 -4.79
N ALA A 139 -10.70 10.85 -3.85
CA ALA A 139 -10.04 9.57 -4.09
C ALA A 139 -11.03 8.46 -4.46
N VAL A 140 -10.70 7.63 -5.43
CA VAL A 140 -11.50 6.48 -5.87
C VAL A 140 -10.66 5.21 -5.81
N LEU A 141 -11.13 4.18 -5.09
CA LEU A 141 -10.47 2.88 -5.09
C LEU A 141 -10.65 2.19 -6.44
N CYS A 142 -9.56 1.79 -7.07
CA CYS A 142 -9.56 1.06 -8.33
C CYS A 142 -8.71 -0.21 -8.25
N ARG A 143 -9.35 -1.37 -8.29
CA ARG A 143 -8.70 -2.69 -8.25
C ARG A 143 -8.30 -3.12 -9.67
N ALA A 144 -7.45 -2.32 -10.31
CA ALA A 144 -7.07 -2.52 -11.70
C ALA A 144 -6.01 -3.61 -11.91
N LEU A 145 -5.21 -3.94 -10.88
CA LEU A 145 -4.09 -4.85 -11.00
C LEU A 145 -4.44 -6.27 -10.57
N THR A 146 -3.91 -7.24 -11.31
CA THR A 146 -3.98 -8.67 -10.95
C THR A 146 -2.66 -9.36 -11.28
N PRO A 147 -2.25 -10.39 -10.51
CA PRO A 147 -1.10 -11.21 -10.87
C PRO A 147 -1.31 -11.90 -12.22
N ALA A 148 -0.40 -11.66 -13.17
CA ALA A 148 -0.41 -12.27 -14.52
C ALA A 148 0.19 -13.68 -14.49
N ARG A 149 1.21 -13.92 -13.68
CA ARG A 149 1.90 -15.19 -13.50
C ARG A 149 2.29 -15.43 -12.04
N ARG A 150 2.72 -16.62 -11.73
CA ARG A 150 3.34 -16.92 -10.43
C ARG A 150 4.72 -16.28 -10.40
N VAL A 151 5.03 -15.62 -9.29
CA VAL A 151 6.36 -15.08 -9.00
C VAL A 151 7.06 -16.06 -8.07
N ALA A 152 8.33 -16.36 -8.35
CA ALA A 152 9.15 -17.17 -7.45
C ALA A 152 9.39 -16.45 -6.12
N ASP A 153 9.78 -17.20 -5.09
CA ASP A 153 10.10 -16.60 -3.80
C ASP A 153 11.22 -15.56 -3.97
N GLN A 154 11.04 -14.43 -3.31
CA GLN A 154 11.98 -13.30 -3.38
C GLN A 154 12.96 -13.26 -2.22
N ALA A 155 12.87 -14.25 -1.31
CA ALA A 155 13.81 -14.37 -0.20
C ALA A 155 15.23 -14.60 -0.74
N GLY A 156 16.18 -13.80 -0.26
CA GLY A 156 17.58 -13.88 -0.69
C GLY A 156 17.93 -13.22 -2.01
N LEU A 157 16.97 -12.81 -2.85
CA LEU A 157 17.25 -12.18 -4.14
C LEU A 157 17.77 -10.75 -3.98
N GLY A 158 18.75 -10.39 -4.81
CA GLY A 158 19.25 -9.02 -4.98
C GLY A 158 18.22 -8.11 -5.66
N ALA A 159 18.54 -6.81 -5.78
CA ALA A 159 17.61 -5.84 -6.38
C ALA A 159 17.32 -6.11 -7.85
N ALA A 160 18.37 -6.42 -8.64
CA ALA A 160 18.24 -6.73 -10.07
C ALA A 160 17.46 -8.03 -10.28
N GLU A 161 17.74 -9.06 -9.49
CA GLU A 161 17.03 -10.34 -9.56
C GLU A 161 15.55 -10.20 -9.20
N ARG A 162 15.23 -9.37 -8.19
CA ARG A 162 13.83 -9.04 -7.85
C ARG A 162 13.12 -8.32 -8.98
N ALA A 163 13.78 -7.37 -9.63
CA ALA A 163 13.21 -6.67 -10.77
C ALA A 163 12.95 -7.63 -11.93
N ALA A 164 13.90 -8.50 -12.26
CA ALA A 164 13.76 -9.53 -13.31
C ALA A 164 12.65 -10.53 -12.97
N ASN A 165 12.60 -11.00 -11.71
CA ASN A 165 11.56 -11.93 -11.24
C ASN A 165 10.16 -11.32 -11.26
N LEU A 166 10.03 -10.00 -11.13
CA LEU A 166 8.74 -9.30 -11.15
C LEU A 166 8.33 -8.81 -12.53
N ALA A 167 9.23 -8.72 -13.49
CA ALA A 167 8.92 -8.23 -14.84
C ALA A 167 7.77 -9.04 -15.47
N GLY A 168 6.70 -8.35 -15.91
CA GLY A 168 5.50 -8.96 -16.47
C GLY A 168 4.65 -9.76 -15.47
N SER A 169 4.89 -9.62 -14.16
CA SER A 169 4.13 -10.35 -13.14
C SER A 169 2.76 -9.75 -12.85
N LEU A 170 2.55 -8.50 -13.22
CA LEU A 170 1.28 -7.80 -13.06
C LEU A 170 0.67 -7.44 -14.42
N ARG A 171 -0.65 -7.47 -14.48
CA ARG A 171 -1.43 -7.00 -15.62
C ARG A 171 -2.63 -6.20 -15.14
N VAL A 172 -3.10 -5.29 -15.98
CA VAL A 172 -4.36 -4.60 -15.76
C VAL A 172 -5.50 -5.52 -16.18
N THR A 173 -6.47 -5.72 -15.30
CA THR A 173 -7.75 -6.31 -15.67
C THR A 173 -8.62 -5.23 -16.26
N ALA A 174 -9.41 -5.58 -17.30
CA ALA A 174 -10.51 -4.73 -17.72
C ALA A 174 -11.33 -4.36 -16.46
N ALA A 175 -11.53 -3.07 -16.22
CA ALA A 175 -12.16 -2.58 -15.01
C ALA A 175 -13.42 -3.39 -14.70
N PRO A 176 -13.60 -3.90 -13.48
CA PRO A 176 -14.87 -4.46 -13.10
C PRO A 176 -15.90 -3.34 -13.25
N ARG A 177 -16.85 -3.54 -14.16
CA ARG A 177 -18.00 -2.65 -14.32
C ARG A 177 -18.75 -2.68 -12.99
N SER A 178 -18.55 -1.64 -12.17
CA SER A 178 -19.43 -1.42 -11.04
C SER A 178 -20.82 -1.10 -11.60
N PRO A 179 -21.86 -1.86 -11.26
CA PRO A 179 -23.20 -1.62 -11.80
C PRO A 179 -23.79 -0.26 -11.41
N HIS A 180 -23.16 0.46 -10.48
CA HIS A 180 -23.71 1.70 -9.93
C HIS A 180 -22.86 2.97 -10.10
N ARG A 181 -21.69 2.93 -10.76
CA ARG A 181 -20.89 4.13 -11.08
C ARG A 181 -20.03 3.86 -12.31
N THR A 182 -20.11 4.76 -13.27
CA THR A 182 -19.08 5.01 -14.27
C THR A 182 -17.81 5.48 -13.54
N VAL A 183 -17.08 4.53 -12.91
CA VAL A 183 -15.71 4.81 -12.51
C VAL A 183 -14.95 4.79 -13.82
N PRO A 184 -14.31 5.89 -14.24
CA PRO A 184 -13.40 5.84 -15.37
C PRO A 184 -12.44 4.70 -15.15
N GLY A 185 -12.19 3.87 -16.16
CA GLY A 185 -11.06 2.95 -16.12
C GLY A 185 -9.77 3.74 -15.87
N PRO A 186 -8.64 3.09 -15.67
CA PRO A 186 -7.36 3.78 -15.45
C PRO A 186 -6.94 4.68 -16.62
N LEU A 187 -7.59 4.53 -17.77
CA LEU A 187 -7.39 5.38 -18.96
C LEU A 187 -7.79 6.84 -18.65
N GLY A 188 -6.81 7.73 -18.77
CA GLY A 188 -7.02 9.17 -18.66
C GLY A 188 -7.28 9.73 -17.26
N SER A 189 -7.25 8.91 -16.21
CA SER A 189 -7.35 9.39 -14.83
C SER A 189 -5.98 9.34 -14.14
N PRO A 190 -5.65 10.34 -13.29
CA PRO A 190 -4.45 10.30 -12.47
C PRO A 190 -4.49 9.11 -11.51
N VAL A 191 -3.42 8.34 -11.45
CA VAL A 191 -3.30 7.12 -10.64
C VAL A 191 -2.22 7.29 -9.58
N VAL A 192 -2.57 6.97 -8.34
CA VAL A 192 -1.62 6.74 -7.24
C VAL A 192 -1.55 5.24 -6.97
N VAL A 193 -0.37 4.66 -7.16
CA VAL A 193 -0.13 3.24 -6.81
C VAL A 193 0.19 3.15 -5.32
N VAL A 194 -0.47 2.24 -4.61
CA VAL A 194 -0.25 2.09 -3.16
C VAL A 194 0.17 0.68 -2.78
N ASP A 195 1.11 0.60 -1.84
CA ASP A 195 1.57 -0.66 -1.22
C ASP A 195 1.80 -0.43 0.29
N ASP A 196 2.04 -1.47 1.04
CA ASP A 196 2.35 -1.33 2.47
C ASP A 196 3.82 -1.01 2.73
N LEU A 197 4.73 -1.52 1.91
CA LEU A 197 6.16 -1.38 2.14
C LEU A 197 6.94 -1.22 0.83
N VAL A 198 7.81 -0.22 0.76
CA VAL A 198 8.82 -0.16 -0.27
C VAL A 198 10.18 -0.66 0.27
N THR A 199 10.75 -1.61 -0.45
CA THR A 199 12.11 -2.14 -0.21
C THR A 199 13.03 -1.78 -1.38
N THR A 200 12.92 -2.51 -2.48
CA THR A 200 13.66 -2.24 -3.72
C THR A 200 12.86 -1.39 -4.70
N GLY A 201 11.56 -1.19 -4.49
CA GLY A 201 10.66 -0.52 -5.41
C GLY A 201 10.27 -1.35 -6.64
N ALA A 202 10.80 -2.56 -6.80
CA ALA A 202 10.56 -3.38 -8.00
C ALA A 202 9.07 -3.71 -8.21
N THR A 203 8.32 -3.97 -7.15
CA THR A 203 6.87 -4.23 -7.24
C THR A 203 6.10 -2.99 -7.69
N LEU A 204 6.45 -1.81 -7.14
CA LEU A 204 5.82 -0.55 -7.53
C LEU A 204 6.18 -0.15 -8.97
N ALA A 205 7.42 -0.41 -9.41
CA ALA A 205 7.84 -0.18 -10.79
C ALA A 205 7.06 -1.10 -11.76
N GLU A 206 6.88 -2.37 -11.42
CA GLU A 206 6.09 -3.30 -12.23
C GLU A 206 4.61 -2.93 -12.28
N ALA A 207 4.04 -2.50 -11.15
CA ALA A 207 2.67 -1.99 -11.08
C ALA A 207 2.49 -0.76 -11.98
N ALA A 208 3.42 0.19 -11.91
CA ALA A 208 3.43 1.38 -12.76
C ALA A 208 3.60 1.03 -14.24
N ARG A 209 4.48 0.06 -14.58
CA ARG A 209 4.64 -0.44 -15.94
C ARG A 209 3.33 -0.99 -16.49
N ALA A 210 2.66 -1.85 -15.72
CA ALA A 210 1.40 -2.46 -16.15
C ALA A 210 0.30 -1.41 -16.37
N LEU A 211 0.20 -0.43 -15.48
CA LEU A 211 -0.79 0.65 -15.57
C LEU A 211 -0.50 1.60 -16.75
N ARG A 212 0.75 2.05 -16.92
CA ARG A 212 1.15 2.88 -18.07
C ARG A 212 0.93 2.17 -19.39
N GLY A 213 1.21 0.85 -19.44
CA GLY A 213 0.92 0.02 -20.62
C GLY A 213 -0.55 -0.08 -20.98
N SER A 214 -1.46 0.27 -20.07
CA SER A 214 -2.90 0.41 -20.33
C SER A 214 -3.34 1.86 -20.57
N GLY A 215 -2.42 2.80 -20.70
CA GLY A 215 -2.72 4.22 -20.92
C GLY A 215 -3.01 5.03 -19.66
N ALA A 216 -2.75 4.50 -18.46
CA ALA A 216 -2.94 5.24 -17.22
C ALA A 216 -1.82 6.26 -16.97
N GLU A 217 -2.17 7.42 -16.45
CA GLU A 217 -1.22 8.40 -15.94
C GLU A 217 -0.85 8.06 -14.50
N VAL A 218 0.30 7.42 -14.29
CA VAL A 218 0.80 7.12 -12.94
C VAL A 218 1.55 8.31 -12.39
N VAL A 219 0.92 9.04 -11.46
CA VAL A 219 1.45 10.27 -10.85
C VAL A 219 2.54 9.96 -9.84
N CYS A 220 2.27 9.07 -8.91
CA CYS A 220 3.21 8.68 -7.85
C CYS A 220 2.89 7.29 -7.28
N ALA A 221 3.78 6.81 -6.43
CA ALA A 221 3.56 5.67 -5.55
C ALA A 221 3.59 6.11 -4.10
N ALA A 222 2.76 5.52 -3.25
CA ALA A 222 2.73 5.77 -1.82
C ALA A 222 2.69 4.48 -1.01
N THR A 223 3.46 4.43 0.08
CA THR A 223 3.52 3.27 0.98
C THR A 223 3.37 3.69 2.43
N VAL A 224 2.97 2.75 3.27
CA VAL A 224 2.96 2.96 4.73
C VAL A 224 4.36 3.20 5.24
N ALA A 225 5.33 2.40 4.78
CA ALA A 225 6.71 2.49 5.26
C ALA A 225 7.74 2.18 4.17
N ALA A 226 8.99 2.60 4.44
CA ALA A 226 10.16 2.27 3.63
C ALA A 226 11.26 1.64 4.48
N THR A 227 11.94 0.61 3.96
CA THR A 227 13.15 0.09 4.59
C THR A 227 14.31 1.07 4.43
N ARG A 228 15.16 1.16 5.46
CA ARG A 228 16.49 1.75 5.29
C ARG A 228 17.31 0.78 4.44
N ARG A 229 17.80 1.22 3.30
CA ARG A 229 18.98 0.57 2.72
C ARG A 229 20.19 1.13 3.43
N ARG A 230 20.97 0.24 4.05
CA ARG A 230 22.36 0.56 4.39
C ARG A 230 23.15 0.51 3.08
N PHE A 231 23.83 1.58 2.79
CA PHE A 231 24.88 1.65 1.79
C PHE A 231 26.13 1.03 2.39
#